data_e3134c3812221e1a6f51db630435a624
#
_entry.id   e3134c3812221e1a6f51db630435a624
#
_cell.length_a   1.000
_cell.length_b   1.000
_cell.length_c   1.000
_cell.angle_alpha   90.00
_cell.angle_beta   90.00
_cell.angle_gamma   90.00
#
_symmetry.space_group_name_H-M   'P 1'
#
loop_
_entity.id
_entity.type
_entity.pdbx_description
1 polymer ?
#
loop_
_entity_poly.entity_id
_entity_poly.type
_entity_poly.pdbx_seq_one_letter_code
_entity_poly.pdbx_strand_id
1 'polypeptide(L)'
;MKKFVSLFLALILVLSCAAALADNIKMDKLTLEFVPSKDADVIITGTKNLPDLLKAEMAKQGYDIGEVEITVGTNYNATGEAMGAGSIDVGWLPPGTYVLYSDETEVILTATRAGLSNDSENPADWNGVANKTRPPTIR
;
A
#
# COMPACT_ATOMS: atom_id res chain seq x y z
N MET A 1 -45.99 -18.81 24.01
CA MET A 1 -45.79 -18.50 22.59
C MET A 1 -44.87 -17.29 22.39
N LYS A 2 -45.17 -16.10 22.98
CA LYS A 2 -44.37 -14.87 22.76
C LYS A 2 -42.86 -15.03 23.12
N LYS A 3 -42.53 -15.78 24.19
CA LYS A 3 -41.12 -16.00 24.60
C LYS A 3 -40.34 -16.91 23.63
N PHE A 4 -40.99 -17.88 23.00
CA PHE A 4 -40.36 -18.75 21.99
C PHE A 4 -40.15 -18.02 20.67
N VAL A 5 -41.04 -17.12 20.28
CA VAL A 5 -40.89 -16.27 19.08
C VAL A 5 -39.70 -15.30 19.25
N SER A 6 -39.59 -14.69 20.44
CA SER A 6 -38.45 -13.80 20.74
C SER A 6 -37.10 -14.54 20.74
N LEU A 7 -37.04 -15.76 21.27
CA LEU A 7 -35.83 -16.59 21.27
C LEU A 7 -35.45 -17.02 19.84
N PHE A 8 -36.44 -17.37 19.04
CA PHE A 8 -36.25 -17.75 17.63
C PHE A 8 -35.78 -16.57 16.77
N LEU A 9 -36.33 -15.39 17.01
CA LEU A 9 -35.90 -14.17 16.33
C LEU A 9 -34.47 -13.75 16.70
N ALA A 10 -34.08 -13.90 17.98
CA ALA A 10 -32.72 -13.66 18.45
C ALA A 10 -31.72 -14.67 17.85
N LEU A 11 -32.13 -15.92 17.69
CA LEU A 11 -31.29 -16.96 17.07
C LEU A 11 -31.06 -16.70 15.59
N ILE A 12 -32.10 -16.24 14.85
CA ILE A 12 -31.95 -15.84 13.44
C ILE A 12 -31.03 -14.63 13.29
N LEU A 13 -31.13 -13.64 14.20
CA LEU A 13 -30.23 -12.47 14.20
C LEU A 13 -28.78 -12.85 14.47
N VAL A 14 -28.52 -13.79 15.35
CA VAL A 14 -27.15 -14.29 15.63
C VAL A 14 -26.61 -15.11 14.44
N LEU A 15 -27.47 -15.92 13.80
CA LEU A 15 -27.04 -16.69 12.61
C LEU A 15 -26.78 -15.77 11.40
N SER A 16 -27.52 -14.66 11.26
CA SER A 16 -27.29 -13.72 10.17
C SER A 16 -25.98 -12.92 10.31
N CYS A 17 -25.52 -12.69 11.55
CA CYS A 17 -24.19 -12.11 11.79
C CYS A 17 -23.04 -13.07 11.50
N ALA A 18 -23.25 -14.37 11.56
CA ALA A 18 -22.22 -15.37 11.26
C ALA A 18 -22.00 -15.57 9.74
N ALA A 19 -22.93 -15.14 8.90
CA ALA A 19 -22.83 -15.25 7.43
C ALA A 19 -22.05 -14.12 6.76
N ALA A 20 -21.58 -13.14 7.52
CA ALA A 20 -20.69 -12.08 7.03
C ALA A 20 -19.21 -12.45 7.22
N LEU A 21 -18.84 -13.71 7.02
CA LEU A 21 -17.48 -14.08 6.64
C LEU A 21 -17.36 -13.69 5.17
N ALA A 22 -16.96 -12.44 4.92
CA ALA A 22 -16.66 -12.00 3.58
C ALA A 22 -15.61 -12.97 3.00
N ASP A 23 -15.94 -13.61 1.89
CA ASP A 23 -14.95 -14.38 1.16
C ASP A 23 -13.74 -13.45 0.90
N ASN A 24 -12.55 -13.94 1.22
CA ASN A 24 -11.35 -13.17 0.95
C ASN A 24 -11.28 -12.82 -0.54
N ILE A 25 -10.94 -11.57 -0.82
CA ILE A 25 -10.69 -11.12 -2.19
C ILE A 25 -9.42 -11.80 -2.66
N LYS A 26 -9.54 -12.69 -3.63
CA LYS A 26 -8.40 -13.40 -4.21
C LYS A 26 -7.71 -12.55 -5.24
N MET A 27 -6.40 -12.45 -5.11
CA MET A 27 -5.50 -11.80 -6.04
C MET A 27 -4.37 -12.78 -6.35
N ASP A 28 -4.27 -13.23 -7.59
CA ASP A 28 -3.26 -14.21 -7.97
C ASP A 28 -1.84 -13.64 -7.80
N LYS A 29 -1.65 -12.38 -8.16
CA LYS A 29 -0.36 -11.71 -8.12
C LYS A 29 -0.53 -10.22 -7.82
N LEU A 30 0.35 -9.69 -6.98
CA LEU A 30 0.53 -8.25 -6.74
C LEU A 30 1.93 -7.87 -7.21
N THR A 31 2.04 -6.93 -8.14
CA THR A 31 3.29 -6.48 -8.74
C THR A 31 3.70 -5.12 -8.19
N LEU A 32 4.92 -5.03 -7.67
CA LEU A 32 5.50 -3.79 -7.16
C LEU A 32 6.79 -3.45 -7.89
N GLU A 33 6.97 -2.20 -8.28
CA GLU A 33 8.20 -1.76 -8.91
C GLU A 33 8.81 -0.55 -8.20
N PHE A 34 10.11 -0.63 -7.97
CA PHE A 34 10.91 0.48 -7.49
C PHE A 34 11.63 1.16 -8.65
N VAL A 35 11.72 2.48 -8.62
CA VAL A 35 12.62 3.19 -9.53
C VAL A 35 14.08 2.89 -9.18
N PRO A 36 15.01 2.90 -10.15
CA PRO A 36 16.42 2.59 -9.93
C PRO A 36 17.14 3.73 -9.20
N SER A 37 16.73 3.99 -7.95
CA SER A 37 17.33 5.00 -7.08
C SER A 37 18.67 4.56 -6.47
N LYS A 38 18.97 3.26 -6.58
CA LYS A 38 20.20 2.56 -6.21
C LYS A 38 20.37 1.38 -7.16
N ASP A 39 21.50 0.67 -7.02
CA ASP A 39 21.72 -0.59 -7.74
C ASP A 39 20.56 -1.57 -7.46
N ALA A 40 20.10 -2.25 -8.50
CA ALA A 40 18.93 -3.13 -8.41
C ALA A 40 19.08 -4.22 -7.33
N ASP A 41 20.28 -4.82 -7.23
CA ASP A 41 20.57 -5.84 -6.21
C ASP A 41 20.45 -5.32 -4.78
N VAL A 42 20.78 -4.05 -4.56
CA VAL A 42 20.64 -3.38 -3.26
C VAL A 42 19.17 -3.19 -2.91
N ILE A 43 18.35 -2.79 -3.88
CA ILE A 43 16.91 -2.62 -3.70
C ILE A 43 16.24 -3.96 -3.42
N ILE A 44 16.49 -4.96 -4.26
CA ILE A 44 15.89 -6.30 -4.14
C ILE A 44 16.30 -6.95 -2.80
N THR A 45 17.58 -6.86 -2.43
CA THR A 45 18.05 -7.40 -1.15
C THR A 45 17.42 -6.67 0.04
N GLY A 46 17.30 -5.34 -0.06
CA GLY A 46 16.67 -4.52 0.99
C GLY A 46 15.19 -4.78 1.18
N THR A 47 14.50 -5.22 0.13
CA THR A 47 13.05 -5.46 0.12
C THR A 47 12.67 -6.94 0.22
N LYS A 48 13.63 -7.84 0.40
CA LYS A 48 13.42 -9.30 0.37
C LYS A 48 12.31 -9.82 1.31
N ASN A 49 12.06 -9.15 2.43
CA ASN A 49 11.03 -9.54 3.39
C ASN A 49 9.67 -8.85 3.12
N LEU A 50 9.62 -7.88 2.19
CA LEU A 50 8.41 -7.09 1.91
C LEU A 50 7.28 -7.94 1.35
N PRO A 51 7.50 -8.94 0.47
CA PRO A 51 6.44 -9.81 -0.02
C PRO A 51 5.67 -10.52 1.09
N ASP A 52 6.37 -11.13 2.04
CA ASP A 52 5.74 -11.86 3.15
C ASP A 52 4.99 -10.91 4.10
N LEU A 53 5.56 -9.73 4.35
CA LEU A 53 4.92 -8.70 5.17
C LEU A 53 3.62 -8.20 4.51
N LEU A 54 3.64 -7.92 3.21
CA LEU A 54 2.47 -7.48 2.47
C LEU A 54 1.37 -8.54 2.47
N LYS A 55 1.70 -9.80 2.18
CA LYS A 55 0.73 -10.90 2.24
C LYS A 55 0.10 -11.00 3.63
N ALA A 56 0.91 -10.95 4.69
CA ALA A 56 0.43 -11.06 6.06
C ALA A 56 -0.49 -9.89 6.46
N GLU A 57 -0.16 -8.66 6.07
CA GLU A 57 -0.98 -7.48 6.39
C GLU A 57 -2.25 -7.43 5.53
N MET A 58 -2.16 -7.74 4.24
CA MET A 58 -3.31 -7.77 3.34
C MET A 58 -4.31 -8.88 3.71
N ALA A 59 -3.82 -10.03 4.20
CA ALA A 59 -4.68 -11.10 4.70
C ALA A 59 -5.55 -10.65 5.88
N LYS A 60 -5.05 -9.77 6.76
CA LYS A 60 -5.83 -9.18 7.86
C LYS A 60 -6.95 -8.26 7.37
N GLN A 61 -6.83 -7.75 6.16
CA GLN A 61 -7.81 -6.90 5.50
C GLN A 61 -8.76 -7.69 4.58
N GLY A 62 -8.67 -9.02 4.57
CA GLY A 62 -9.53 -9.88 3.76
C GLY A 62 -9.05 -10.09 2.33
N TYR A 63 -7.75 -9.89 2.05
CA TYR A 63 -7.15 -10.19 0.76
C TYR A 63 -6.31 -11.47 0.84
N ASP A 64 -6.48 -12.36 -0.14
CA ASP A 64 -5.69 -13.59 -0.30
C ASP A 64 -4.81 -13.42 -1.54
N ILE A 65 -3.53 -13.04 -1.31
CA ILE A 65 -2.58 -12.76 -2.38
C ILE A 65 -1.69 -13.98 -2.60
N GLY A 66 -1.75 -14.55 -3.80
CA GLY A 66 -0.96 -15.72 -4.20
C GLY A 66 0.53 -15.43 -4.26
N GLU A 67 0.91 -14.41 -5.01
CA GLU A 67 2.30 -13.99 -5.20
C GLU A 67 2.45 -12.47 -5.02
N VAL A 68 3.57 -12.04 -4.45
CA VAL A 68 4.00 -10.63 -4.49
C VAL A 68 5.34 -10.57 -5.19
N GLU A 69 5.37 -9.94 -6.37
CA GLU A 69 6.57 -9.75 -7.16
C GLU A 69 7.12 -8.33 -6.95
N ILE A 70 8.43 -8.24 -6.72
CA ILE A 70 9.13 -6.96 -6.62
C ILE A 70 10.15 -6.88 -7.74
N THR A 71 10.06 -5.80 -8.51
CA THR A 71 10.99 -5.50 -9.60
C THR A 71 11.64 -4.13 -9.42
N VAL A 72 12.65 -3.85 -10.24
CA VAL A 72 13.28 -2.53 -10.34
C VAL A 72 13.20 -2.09 -11.79
N GLY A 73 12.59 -0.95 -12.03
CA GLY A 73 12.44 -0.37 -13.36
C GLY A 73 13.79 -0.01 -14.00
N THR A 74 13.83 0.06 -15.30
CA THR A 74 15.04 0.42 -16.05
C THR A 74 15.41 1.91 -15.90
N ASN A 75 14.40 2.76 -15.70
CA ASN A 75 14.53 4.18 -15.41
C ASN A 75 13.24 4.69 -14.74
N TYR A 76 13.25 5.92 -14.27
CA TYR A 76 12.13 6.52 -13.55
C TYR A 76 10.85 6.63 -14.38
N ASN A 77 10.96 6.99 -15.65
CA ASN A 77 9.79 7.11 -16.53
C ASN A 77 9.21 5.75 -16.88
N ALA A 78 10.06 4.72 -17.09
CA ALA A 78 9.59 3.37 -17.39
C ALA A 78 8.67 2.81 -16.30
N THR A 79 8.98 3.06 -15.02
CA THR A 79 8.09 2.69 -13.91
C THR A 79 6.76 3.44 -13.98
N GLY A 80 6.76 4.75 -14.29
CA GLY A 80 5.53 5.51 -14.48
C GLY A 80 4.68 5.01 -15.65
N GLU A 81 5.31 4.72 -16.77
CA GLU A 81 4.67 4.13 -17.96
C GLU A 81 4.08 2.75 -17.67
N ALA A 82 4.80 1.91 -16.92
CA ALA A 82 4.34 0.58 -16.53
C ALA A 82 3.10 0.65 -15.62
N MET A 83 3.05 1.63 -14.72
CA MET A 83 1.86 1.90 -13.89
C MET A 83 0.67 2.35 -14.74
N GLY A 84 0.86 3.35 -15.60
CA GLY A 84 -0.20 3.85 -16.48
C GLY A 84 -0.72 2.78 -17.45
N ALA A 85 0.15 1.88 -17.91
CA ALA A 85 -0.23 0.74 -18.74
C ALA A 85 -0.89 -0.43 -17.96
N GLY A 86 -0.93 -0.37 -16.62
CA GLY A 86 -1.43 -1.45 -15.79
C GLY A 86 -0.55 -2.70 -15.80
N SER A 87 0.73 -2.57 -16.14
CA SER A 87 1.69 -3.68 -16.13
C SER A 87 2.23 -3.98 -14.74
N ILE A 88 2.17 -2.99 -13.84
CA ILE A 88 2.45 -3.11 -12.42
C ILE A 88 1.33 -2.45 -11.61
N ASP A 89 1.08 -2.97 -10.42
CA ASP A 89 0.00 -2.50 -9.57
C ASP A 89 0.43 -1.34 -8.68
N VAL A 90 1.67 -1.36 -8.19
CA VAL A 90 2.21 -0.34 -7.27
C VAL A 90 3.62 0.07 -7.68
N GLY A 91 3.86 1.37 -7.81
CA GLY A 91 5.17 1.94 -8.12
C GLY A 91 5.67 2.91 -7.05
N TRP A 92 6.96 2.87 -6.75
CA TRP A 92 7.62 3.87 -5.91
C TRP A 92 8.22 4.96 -6.80
N LEU A 93 7.47 6.06 -6.98
CA LEU A 93 7.89 7.19 -7.82
C LEU A 93 8.35 8.38 -6.97
N PRO A 94 9.41 9.11 -7.39
CA PRO A 94 9.68 10.42 -6.83
C PRO A 94 8.60 11.41 -7.30
N PRO A 95 8.34 12.49 -6.54
CA PRO A 95 7.27 13.45 -6.84
C PRO A 95 7.33 14.02 -8.26
N GLY A 96 8.54 14.31 -8.76
CA GLY A 96 8.71 14.86 -10.13
C GLY A 96 8.30 13.88 -11.23
N THR A 97 8.53 12.59 -11.05
CA THR A 97 8.06 11.56 -11.99
C THR A 97 6.55 11.36 -11.84
N TYR A 98 6.04 11.30 -10.61
CA TYR A 98 4.60 11.15 -10.37
C TYR A 98 3.77 12.21 -11.10
N VAL A 99 4.19 13.47 -11.09
CA VAL A 99 3.46 14.58 -11.77
C VAL A 99 3.22 14.29 -13.26
N LEU A 100 4.14 13.58 -13.92
CA LEU A 100 4.01 13.24 -15.35
C LEU A 100 2.94 12.17 -15.62
N TYR A 101 2.61 11.37 -14.61
CA TYR A 101 1.68 10.21 -14.70
C TYR A 101 0.49 10.35 -13.76
N SER A 102 0.26 11.56 -13.21
CA SER A 102 -0.80 11.82 -12.23
C SER A 102 -2.22 11.60 -12.74
N ASP A 103 -2.43 11.66 -14.04
CA ASP A 103 -3.73 11.41 -14.66
C ASP A 103 -4.05 9.90 -14.79
N GLU A 104 -3.02 9.05 -14.69
CA GLU A 104 -3.10 7.61 -14.89
C GLU A 104 -2.84 6.82 -13.61
N THR A 105 -2.39 7.50 -12.54
CA THR A 105 -1.97 6.87 -11.29
C THR A 105 -2.51 7.62 -10.08
N GLU A 106 -2.71 6.89 -8.98
CA GLU A 106 -3.19 7.45 -7.71
C GLU A 106 -2.13 7.34 -6.62
N VAL A 107 -1.95 8.41 -5.82
CA VAL A 107 -1.08 8.36 -4.64
C VAL A 107 -1.80 7.68 -3.48
N ILE A 108 -1.31 6.52 -3.08
CA ILE A 108 -1.81 5.80 -1.90
C ILE A 108 -1.01 6.09 -0.63
N LEU A 109 0.30 6.35 -0.77
CA LEU A 109 1.20 6.63 0.35
C LEU A 109 2.26 7.65 -0.08
N THR A 110 2.64 8.51 0.86
CA THR A 110 3.79 9.39 0.70
C THR A 110 4.77 9.18 1.85
N ALA A 111 6.01 8.82 1.51
CA ALA A 111 7.07 8.66 2.48
C ALA A 111 7.90 9.94 2.60
N THR A 112 8.12 10.41 3.81
CA THR A 112 9.05 11.51 4.11
C THR A 112 10.36 10.95 4.66
N ARG A 113 11.47 11.58 4.29
CA ARG A 113 12.77 11.21 4.84
C ARG A 113 12.99 11.88 6.19
N ALA A 114 13.51 11.10 7.16
CA ALA A 114 14.21 11.57 8.36
C ALA A 114 13.60 12.80 9.05
N GLY A 115 12.31 12.76 9.34
CA GLY A 115 11.66 13.81 10.13
C GLY A 115 11.26 15.06 9.35
N LEU A 116 11.38 15.07 8.03
CA LEU A 116 10.74 16.09 7.20
C LEU A 116 9.23 15.86 7.20
N SER A 117 8.47 16.92 7.49
CA SER A 117 7.01 16.88 7.41
C SER A 117 6.56 17.46 6.08
N ASN A 118 5.81 16.69 5.29
CA ASN A 118 5.17 17.19 4.08
C ASN A 118 4.02 18.17 4.39
N ASP A 119 3.56 18.21 5.64
CA ASP A 119 2.42 19.02 6.05
C ASP A 119 2.83 20.32 6.74
N SER A 120 4.12 20.59 6.85
CA SER A 120 4.55 21.81 7.49
C SER A 120 4.36 22.99 6.53
N GLU A 121 3.53 23.93 6.92
CA GLU A 121 3.44 25.23 6.27
C GLU A 121 4.66 26.13 6.60
N ASN A 122 5.54 25.66 7.50
CA ASN A 122 6.73 26.40 7.91
C ASN A 122 7.88 26.16 6.90
N PRO A 123 8.32 27.19 6.16
CA PRO A 123 9.42 27.08 5.19
C PRO A 123 10.74 26.56 5.80
N ALA A 124 10.96 26.70 7.10
CA ALA A 124 12.14 26.16 7.77
C ALA A 124 12.20 24.63 7.73
N ASP A 125 11.06 23.96 7.65
CA ASP A 125 10.99 22.49 7.56
C ASP A 125 11.33 21.99 6.15
N TRP A 126 11.36 22.86 5.15
CA TRP A 126 11.65 22.53 3.76
C TRP A 126 13.14 22.61 3.41
N ASN A 127 13.96 23.15 4.30
CA ASN A 127 15.40 23.38 4.08
C ASN A 127 16.28 22.13 4.28
N GLY A 128 15.71 20.93 4.26
CA GLY A 128 16.47 19.68 4.42
C GLY A 128 17.03 19.45 5.82
N VAL A 129 16.69 20.32 6.77
CA VAL A 129 17.04 20.11 8.18
C VAL A 129 16.07 19.08 8.76
N ALA A 130 16.60 17.92 9.16
CA ALA A 130 15.78 16.89 9.82
C ALA A 130 15.13 17.45 11.08
N ASN A 131 13.80 17.46 11.12
CA ASN A 131 13.08 17.78 12.34
C ASN A 131 13.18 16.59 13.29
N LYS A 132 14.10 16.66 14.23
CA LYS A 132 14.39 15.61 15.21
C LYS A 132 13.24 15.32 16.18
N THR A 133 12.21 16.16 16.20
CA THR A 133 11.10 16.07 17.15
C THR A 133 9.89 15.36 16.59
N ARG A 134 9.84 15.09 15.29
CA ARG A 134 8.68 14.46 14.65
C ARG A 134 9.06 13.15 13.99
N PRO A 135 8.42 12.02 14.35
CA PRO A 135 8.64 10.76 13.67
C PRO A 135 8.21 10.87 12.19
N PRO A 136 8.80 10.08 11.28
CA PRO A 136 8.35 10.03 9.89
C PRO A 136 6.85 9.70 9.86
N THR A 137 6.09 10.53 9.15
CA THR A 137 4.67 10.30 8.94
C THR A 137 4.54 9.55 7.61
N ILE A 138 4.01 8.35 7.66
CA ILE A 138 3.56 7.60 6.48
C ILE A 138 2.08 7.97 6.32
N ARG A 139 1.72 8.50 5.17
CA ARG A 139 0.33 8.71 4.75
C ARG A 139 -0.02 7.80 3.63
#